data_e723f40ea799946583fd418c5a79fce2
#
_entry.id   e723f40ea799946583fd418c5a79fce2
#
_cell.length_a   1.000
_cell.length_b   1.000
_cell.length_c   1.000
_cell.angle_alpha   90.00
_cell.angle_beta   90.00
_cell.angle_gamma   90.00
#
_symmetry.space_group_name_H-M   'P 1'
#
loop_
_entity.id
_entity.type
_entity.pdbx_description
1 polymer ?
#
loop_
_entity_poly.entity_id
_entity_poly.type
_entity_poly.pdbx_seq_one_letter_code
_entity_poly.pdbx_strand_id
1 'polypeptide(L)'
;RGLGDVYKRQSVLHEDAIFPVRKAGIPINIRNTNRPEDDGTMIVESTCRIPAYTITGIAGKKGFVAVNIEKDMMNSEIGFGRKVLSAFEDNGISFEHMPSGIDTMTIFVHQDEFQEKEQEVIADINRLAKPDTIHLESDLALIAVVGRGMKSTRGTAGRLFSALAHAHINVKMIDQGSSELNIICLLYTSPSPRD
;
A
#
# COMPACT_ATOMS: atom_id res chain seq x y z
N ARG A 1 -10.82 21.38 0.02
CA ARG A 1 -9.33 21.40 -0.09
C ARG A 1 -8.92 19.99 -0.45
N GLY A 2 -8.42 19.80 -1.69
CA GLY A 2 -8.26 18.49 -2.29
C GLY A 2 -7.06 17.72 -1.75
N LEU A 3 -7.08 16.40 -1.93
CA LEU A 3 -6.02 15.44 -1.61
C LEU A 3 -4.63 15.83 -2.17
N GLY A 4 -4.58 16.69 -3.19
CA GLY A 4 -3.33 17.22 -3.74
C GLY A 4 -2.51 18.09 -2.77
N ASP A 5 -3.15 18.71 -1.76
CA ASP A 5 -2.44 19.52 -0.74
C ASP A 5 -1.74 18.66 0.31
N VAL A 6 -2.20 17.44 0.54
CA VAL A 6 -1.58 16.49 1.49
C VAL A 6 -0.27 15.96 0.90
N TYR A 7 -0.21 15.72 -0.40
CA TYR A 7 0.99 15.21 -1.10
C TYR A 7 2.13 16.23 -1.14
N LYS A 8 1.82 17.54 -1.26
CA LYS A 8 2.85 18.60 -1.21
C LYS A 8 3.47 18.80 0.16
N ARG A 9 2.80 18.35 1.24
CA ARG A 9 3.30 18.48 2.61
C ARG A 9 4.21 17.32 3.06
N GLN A 10 4.31 16.25 2.27
CA GLN A 10 5.20 15.12 2.57
C GLN A 10 6.68 15.38 2.21
N SER A 11 7.00 16.52 1.58
CA SER A 11 8.37 16.88 1.17
C SER A 11 9.18 17.63 2.24
N VAL A 12 8.72 17.67 3.51
CA VAL A 12 9.46 18.35 4.60
C VAL A 12 10.72 17.57 4.99
N LEU A 13 10.71 16.24 4.82
CA LEU A 13 11.84 15.37 5.08
C LEU A 13 11.91 14.29 3.98
N HIS A 14 13.06 14.23 3.31
CA HIS A 14 13.34 13.18 2.34
C HIS A 14 13.72 11.89 3.07
N GLU A 15 13.23 10.73 2.60
CA GLU A 15 13.52 9.43 3.24
C GLU A 15 15.01 9.15 3.32
N ASP A 16 15.75 9.46 2.26
CA ASP A 16 17.20 9.27 2.21
C ASP A 16 17.95 10.08 3.27
N ALA A 17 17.39 11.22 3.72
CA ALA A 17 17.98 12.02 4.78
C ALA A 17 17.62 11.48 6.18
N ILE A 18 16.44 10.88 6.33
CA ILE A 18 15.97 10.34 7.61
C ILE A 18 16.64 9.01 7.92
N PHE A 19 16.82 8.15 6.93
CA PHE A 19 17.28 6.78 7.10
C PHE A 19 18.61 6.66 7.86
N PRO A 20 19.71 7.37 7.48
CA PRO A 20 20.98 7.27 8.19
C PRO A 20 20.92 7.77 9.63
N VAL A 21 20.16 8.85 9.87
CA VAL A 21 20.00 9.45 11.21
C VAL A 21 19.20 8.52 12.11
N ARG A 22 18.13 7.93 11.59
CA ARG A 22 17.31 6.94 12.30
C ARG A 22 18.11 5.67 12.61
N LYS A 23 18.92 5.18 11.66
CA LYS A 23 19.79 4.02 11.88
C LYS A 23 20.84 4.26 12.97
N ALA A 24 21.27 5.51 13.13
CA ALA A 24 22.18 5.93 14.18
C ALA A 24 21.48 6.18 15.54
N GLY A 25 20.15 6.03 15.64
CA GLY A 25 19.39 6.28 16.86
C GLY A 25 19.31 7.75 17.26
N ILE A 26 19.60 8.68 16.34
CA ILE A 26 19.65 10.12 16.63
C ILE A 26 18.22 10.69 16.50
N PRO A 27 17.66 11.35 17.54
CA PRO A 27 16.38 11.99 17.44
C PRO A 27 16.39 13.18 16.47
N ILE A 28 15.33 13.33 15.67
CA ILE A 28 15.18 14.46 14.74
C ILE A 28 14.09 15.38 15.28
N ASN A 29 14.37 16.67 15.39
CA ASN A 29 13.36 17.68 15.77
C ASN A 29 12.95 18.49 14.55
N ILE A 30 11.66 18.43 14.21
CA ILE A 30 11.07 19.27 13.16
C ILE A 30 10.43 20.48 13.83
N ARG A 31 10.92 21.67 13.49
CA ARG A 31 10.43 22.94 14.05
C ARG A 31 9.82 23.81 12.95
N ASN A 32 8.85 24.65 13.35
CA ASN A 32 8.25 25.63 12.45
C ASN A 32 9.15 26.88 12.40
N THR A 33 9.67 27.20 11.23
CA THR A 33 10.53 28.38 11.03
C THR A 33 9.81 29.70 11.28
N ASN A 34 8.48 29.73 11.17
CA ASN A 34 7.66 30.91 11.45
C ASN A 34 7.26 31.04 12.92
N ARG A 35 7.55 30.02 13.74
CA ARG A 35 7.32 29.98 15.19
C ARG A 35 8.47 29.22 15.84
N PRO A 36 9.64 29.84 15.95
CA PRO A 36 10.84 29.19 16.47
C PRO A 36 10.76 28.89 17.98
N GLU A 37 9.83 29.52 18.67
CA GLU A 37 9.55 29.30 20.10
C GLU A 37 8.81 27.99 20.40
N ASP A 38 8.13 27.41 19.39
CA ASP A 38 7.44 26.13 19.56
C ASP A 38 8.46 24.99 19.69
N ASP A 39 8.19 24.04 20.58
CA ASP A 39 9.05 22.84 20.79
C ASP A 39 9.19 21.96 19.56
N GLY A 40 8.26 22.06 18.61
CA GLY A 40 8.23 21.28 17.37
C GLY A 40 7.81 19.83 17.58
N THR A 41 8.18 18.99 16.62
CA THR A 41 7.86 17.55 16.63
C THR A 41 9.13 16.72 16.67
N MET A 42 9.26 15.88 17.68
CA MET A 42 10.38 14.95 17.81
C MET A 42 10.07 13.63 17.09
N ILE A 43 10.94 13.24 16.17
CA ILE A 43 10.95 11.90 15.56
C ILE A 43 11.98 11.08 16.34
N VAL A 44 11.53 10.02 16.98
CA VAL A 44 12.34 9.12 17.80
C VAL A 44 12.13 7.68 17.37
N GLU A 45 13.10 6.83 17.63
CA GLU A 45 13.01 5.40 17.30
C GLU A 45 11.86 4.72 18.04
N SER A 46 11.72 4.99 19.32
CA SER A 46 10.64 4.46 20.14
C SER A 46 10.19 5.47 21.18
N THR A 47 8.96 5.36 21.63
CA THR A 47 8.42 6.16 22.72
C THR A 47 7.67 5.27 23.71
N CYS A 48 7.84 5.51 25.00
CA CYS A 48 7.06 4.86 26.07
C CYS A 48 5.63 5.45 26.18
N ARG A 49 5.32 6.53 25.47
CA ARG A 49 3.97 7.09 25.47
C ARG A 49 2.98 6.13 24.83
N ILE A 50 1.93 5.81 25.57
CA ILE A 50 0.76 5.13 25.01
C ILE A 50 0.09 6.14 24.05
N PRO A 51 -0.12 5.79 22.77
CA PRO A 51 -0.79 6.69 21.85
C PRO A 51 -2.20 7.01 22.35
N ALA A 52 -2.59 8.28 22.32
CA ALA A 52 -3.96 8.69 22.66
C ALA A 52 -4.98 8.09 21.68
N TYR A 53 -4.54 7.77 20.48
CA TYR A 53 -5.38 7.20 19.41
C TYR A 53 -4.75 5.92 18.87
N THR A 54 -5.60 4.93 18.55
CA THR A 54 -5.18 3.67 17.94
C THR A 54 -4.59 3.89 16.55
N ILE A 55 -5.20 4.77 15.76
CA ILE A 55 -4.73 5.18 14.44
C ILE A 55 -3.94 6.48 14.61
N THR A 56 -2.71 6.49 14.14
CA THR A 56 -1.80 7.64 14.21
C THR A 56 -1.61 8.34 12.87
N GLY A 57 -1.89 7.66 11.77
CA GLY A 57 -1.79 8.24 10.43
C GLY A 57 -2.63 7.48 9.41
N ILE A 58 -3.06 8.22 8.39
CA ILE A 58 -3.72 7.69 7.20
C ILE A 58 -3.07 8.37 5.99
N ALA A 59 -2.58 7.57 5.07
CA ALA A 59 -2.01 8.03 3.80
C ALA A 59 -2.75 7.37 2.64
N GLY A 60 -2.88 8.07 1.52
CA GLY A 60 -3.49 7.54 0.31
C GLY A 60 -2.66 7.89 -0.92
N LYS A 61 -2.51 6.94 -1.82
CA LYS A 61 -1.83 7.11 -3.11
C LYS A 61 -2.69 6.50 -4.21
N LYS A 62 -2.80 7.21 -5.33
CA LYS A 62 -3.51 6.77 -6.54
C LYS A 62 -2.53 6.27 -7.58
N GLY A 63 -3.04 5.67 -8.66
CA GLY A 63 -2.23 5.28 -9.80
C GLY A 63 -1.61 3.91 -9.62
N PHE A 64 -2.41 2.94 -9.17
CA PHE A 64 -2.04 1.54 -9.12
C PHE A 64 -2.82 0.71 -10.11
N VAL A 65 -2.18 -0.36 -10.56
CA VAL A 65 -2.80 -1.43 -11.31
C VAL A 65 -2.61 -2.74 -10.55
N ALA A 66 -3.63 -3.57 -10.56
CA ALA A 66 -3.59 -4.93 -10.05
C ALA A 66 -3.39 -5.90 -11.22
N VAL A 67 -2.38 -6.72 -11.12
CA VAL A 67 -2.15 -7.87 -12.00
C VAL A 67 -2.65 -9.11 -11.26
N ASN A 68 -3.87 -9.53 -11.57
CA ASN A 68 -4.53 -10.69 -10.98
C ASN A 68 -4.15 -11.94 -11.78
N ILE A 69 -3.54 -12.91 -11.14
CA ILE A 69 -3.03 -14.14 -11.74
C ILE A 69 -3.76 -15.30 -11.09
N GLU A 70 -4.41 -16.12 -11.89
CA GLU A 70 -5.13 -17.29 -11.42
C GLU A 70 -4.47 -18.56 -11.96
N LYS A 71 -4.36 -19.57 -11.11
CA LYS A 71 -3.86 -20.87 -11.47
C LYS A 71 -4.41 -21.93 -10.54
N ASP A 72 -5.05 -22.93 -11.11
CA ASP A 72 -5.53 -24.08 -10.36
C ASP A 72 -4.39 -24.77 -9.59
N MET A 73 -4.62 -25.05 -8.31
CA MET A 73 -3.63 -25.62 -7.39
C MET A 73 -2.33 -24.82 -7.27
N MET A 74 -2.39 -23.51 -7.41
CA MET A 74 -1.24 -22.59 -7.33
C MET A 74 -0.42 -22.80 -6.06
N ASN A 75 -1.08 -22.99 -4.93
CA ASN A 75 -0.44 -23.17 -3.63
C ASN A 75 0.34 -24.50 -3.51
N SER A 76 0.08 -25.48 -4.37
CA SER A 76 0.79 -26.73 -4.44
C SER A 76 2.01 -26.68 -5.36
N GLU A 77 2.11 -25.66 -6.21
CA GLU A 77 3.24 -25.48 -7.12
C GLU A 77 4.42 -24.78 -6.43
N ILE A 78 5.45 -25.56 -6.14
CA ILE A 78 6.66 -25.02 -5.51
C ILE A 78 7.32 -23.98 -6.43
N GLY A 79 7.51 -22.77 -5.91
CA GLY A 79 8.20 -21.68 -6.59
C GLY A 79 7.33 -20.90 -7.58
N PHE A 80 6.00 -21.07 -7.59
CA PHE A 80 5.11 -20.30 -8.43
C PHE A 80 5.29 -18.79 -8.24
N GLY A 81 5.19 -18.30 -6.99
CA GLY A 81 5.39 -16.88 -6.66
C GLY A 81 6.75 -16.35 -7.11
N ARG A 82 7.83 -17.14 -6.97
CA ARG A 82 9.16 -16.74 -7.47
C ARG A 82 9.17 -16.56 -8.99
N LYS A 83 8.51 -17.45 -9.74
CA LYS A 83 8.43 -17.35 -11.20
C LYS A 83 7.68 -16.08 -11.63
N VAL A 84 6.58 -15.77 -10.93
CA VAL A 84 5.80 -14.54 -11.18
C VAL A 84 6.65 -13.32 -10.86
N LEU A 85 7.28 -13.27 -9.70
CA LEU A 85 8.09 -12.12 -9.29
C LEU A 85 9.33 -11.92 -10.18
N SER A 86 9.92 -12.99 -10.71
CA SER A 86 11.03 -12.89 -11.68
C SER A 86 10.61 -12.11 -12.93
N ALA A 87 9.35 -12.22 -13.38
CA ALA A 87 8.87 -11.46 -14.54
C ALA A 87 8.87 -9.94 -14.26
N PHE A 88 8.54 -9.53 -13.03
CA PHE A 88 8.61 -8.11 -12.64
C PHE A 88 10.05 -7.65 -12.44
N GLU A 89 10.89 -8.46 -11.79
CA GLU A 89 12.31 -8.19 -11.57
C GLU A 89 13.06 -7.99 -12.90
N ASP A 90 12.89 -8.92 -13.84
CA ASP A 90 13.56 -8.90 -15.15
C ASP A 90 13.17 -7.65 -15.96
N ASN A 91 11.96 -7.14 -15.73
CA ASN A 91 11.46 -5.92 -16.35
C ASN A 91 11.70 -4.65 -15.49
N GLY A 92 12.36 -4.78 -14.33
CA GLY A 92 12.72 -3.65 -13.47
C GLY A 92 11.51 -2.94 -12.86
N ILE A 93 10.42 -3.68 -12.55
CA ILE A 93 9.21 -3.15 -11.93
C ILE A 93 9.16 -3.56 -10.46
N SER A 94 9.04 -2.58 -9.58
CA SER A 94 8.79 -2.80 -8.16
C SER A 94 7.31 -3.04 -7.88
N PHE A 95 6.99 -3.81 -6.85
CA PHE A 95 5.62 -4.01 -6.40
C PHE A 95 5.41 -3.42 -5.00
N GLU A 96 4.19 -2.98 -4.71
CA GLU A 96 3.80 -2.45 -3.40
C GLU A 96 3.19 -3.53 -2.51
N HIS A 97 2.31 -4.36 -3.05
CA HIS A 97 1.64 -5.45 -2.34
C HIS A 97 1.51 -6.67 -3.22
N MET A 98 1.52 -7.84 -2.56
CA MET A 98 1.39 -9.14 -3.23
C MET A 98 0.54 -10.09 -2.38
N PRO A 99 -0.75 -9.85 -2.23
CA PRO A 99 -1.63 -10.80 -1.59
C PRO A 99 -1.82 -12.05 -2.44
N SER A 100 -1.88 -13.20 -1.77
CA SER A 100 -2.10 -14.50 -2.41
C SER A 100 -3.22 -15.26 -1.71
N GLY A 101 -4.07 -15.91 -2.51
CA GLY A 101 -5.06 -16.87 -2.09
C GLY A 101 -4.58 -18.31 -2.29
N ILE A 102 -5.52 -19.24 -2.45
CA ILE A 102 -5.24 -20.65 -2.74
C ILE A 102 -4.83 -20.82 -4.21
N ASP A 103 -5.65 -20.26 -5.10
CA ASP A 103 -5.50 -20.38 -6.56
C ASP A 103 -5.29 -19.02 -7.25
N THR A 104 -5.06 -17.97 -6.47
CA THR A 104 -4.93 -16.61 -6.98
C THR A 104 -3.76 -15.88 -6.35
N MET A 105 -3.08 -15.05 -7.13
CA MET A 105 -2.04 -14.13 -6.68
C MET A 105 -2.27 -12.79 -7.37
N THR A 106 -2.24 -11.70 -6.61
CA THR A 106 -2.38 -10.36 -7.16
C THR A 106 -1.11 -9.57 -6.87
N ILE A 107 -0.56 -8.91 -7.87
CA ILE A 107 0.59 -8.01 -7.73
C ILE A 107 0.09 -6.58 -7.97
N PHE A 108 0.31 -5.70 -7.00
CA PHE A 108 0.01 -4.27 -7.12
C PHE A 108 1.28 -3.51 -7.45
N VAL A 109 1.23 -2.81 -8.57
CA VAL A 109 2.35 -2.02 -9.11
C VAL A 109 1.91 -0.61 -9.46
N HIS A 110 2.87 0.31 -9.61
CA HIS A 110 2.60 1.63 -10.12
C HIS A 110 2.15 1.57 -11.58
N GLN A 111 1.03 2.23 -11.88
CA GLN A 111 0.41 2.19 -13.20
C GLN A 111 1.32 2.78 -14.28
N ASP A 112 1.97 3.90 -13.99
CA ASP A 112 2.84 4.59 -14.97
C ASP A 112 4.02 3.70 -15.37
N GLU A 113 4.67 3.04 -14.40
CA GLU A 113 5.81 2.14 -14.65
C GLU A 113 5.38 0.86 -15.39
N PHE A 114 4.20 0.35 -15.06
CA PHE A 114 3.70 -0.88 -15.62
C PHE A 114 3.22 -0.72 -17.07
N GLN A 115 2.52 0.38 -17.40
CA GLN A 115 1.96 0.61 -18.74
C GLN A 115 3.01 0.56 -19.84
N GLU A 116 4.21 1.03 -19.57
CA GLU A 116 5.30 1.01 -20.56
C GLU A 116 5.82 -0.40 -20.86
N LYS A 117 5.63 -1.35 -19.94
CA LYS A 117 6.21 -2.71 -19.97
C LYS A 117 5.15 -3.81 -19.81
N GLU A 118 3.88 -3.46 -19.93
CA GLU A 118 2.76 -4.38 -19.70
C GLU A 118 2.88 -5.67 -20.52
N GLN A 119 3.15 -5.52 -21.81
CA GLN A 119 3.21 -6.65 -22.74
C GLN A 119 4.36 -7.61 -22.41
N GLU A 120 5.53 -7.06 -22.10
CA GLU A 120 6.73 -7.82 -21.72
C GLU A 120 6.50 -8.60 -20.42
N VAL A 121 5.97 -7.94 -19.40
CA VAL A 121 5.69 -8.56 -18.10
C VAL A 121 4.66 -9.69 -18.24
N ILE A 122 3.56 -9.45 -18.96
CA ILE A 122 2.53 -10.47 -19.18
C ILE A 122 3.08 -11.66 -19.98
N ALA A 123 3.90 -11.41 -21.01
CA ALA A 123 4.55 -12.47 -21.78
C ALA A 123 5.49 -13.31 -20.90
N ASP A 124 6.27 -12.66 -20.04
CA ASP A 124 7.18 -13.33 -19.12
C ASP A 124 6.44 -14.14 -18.05
N ILE A 125 5.36 -13.61 -17.48
CA ILE A 125 4.50 -14.36 -16.54
C ILE A 125 3.96 -15.61 -17.22
N ASN A 126 3.40 -15.48 -18.42
CA ASN A 126 2.89 -16.62 -19.20
C ASN A 126 3.97 -17.66 -19.49
N ARG A 127 5.16 -17.22 -19.84
CA ARG A 127 6.29 -18.10 -20.13
C ARG A 127 6.81 -18.84 -18.91
N LEU A 128 6.96 -18.12 -17.77
CA LEU A 128 7.62 -18.63 -16.56
C LEU A 128 6.68 -19.38 -15.63
N ALA A 129 5.50 -18.82 -15.37
CA ALA A 129 4.55 -19.33 -14.40
C ALA A 129 3.41 -20.15 -15.02
N LYS A 130 3.10 -19.92 -16.30
CA LYS A 130 2.01 -20.60 -17.04
C LYS A 130 0.69 -20.58 -16.25
N PRO A 131 0.16 -19.38 -15.93
CA PRO A 131 -1.12 -19.25 -15.26
C PRO A 131 -2.27 -19.67 -16.18
N ASP A 132 -3.44 -19.93 -15.60
CA ASP A 132 -4.66 -20.20 -16.36
C ASP A 132 -5.25 -18.90 -16.92
N THR A 133 -5.25 -17.83 -16.10
CA THR A 133 -5.70 -16.50 -16.53
C THR A 133 -4.86 -15.38 -15.90
N ILE A 134 -4.81 -14.25 -16.61
CA ILE A 134 -4.27 -12.99 -16.11
C ILE A 134 -5.28 -11.90 -16.39
N HIS A 135 -5.70 -11.17 -15.35
CA HIS A 135 -6.60 -10.03 -15.45
C HIS A 135 -5.94 -8.77 -14.91
N LEU A 136 -6.07 -7.66 -15.64
CA LEU A 136 -5.59 -6.35 -15.19
C LEU A 136 -6.76 -5.51 -14.69
N GLU A 137 -6.54 -4.80 -13.59
CA GLU A 137 -7.49 -3.84 -13.06
C GLU A 137 -6.76 -2.54 -12.75
N SER A 138 -7.08 -1.49 -13.50
CA SER A 138 -6.47 -0.15 -13.40
C SER A 138 -7.25 0.77 -12.47
N ASP A 139 -6.75 2.00 -12.32
CA ASP A 139 -7.40 3.07 -11.57
C ASP A 139 -7.63 2.75 -10.09
N LEU A 140 -6.68 2.04 -9.50
CA LEU A 140 -6.72 1.70 -8.09
C LEU A 140 -6.03 2.75 -7.22
N ALA A 141 -6.51 2.85 -5.98
CA ALA A 141 -5.86 3.61 -4.92
C ALA A 141 -5.49 2.70 -3.75
N LEU A 142 -4.33 2.97 -3.19
CA LEU A 142 -3.87 2.38 -1.94
C LEU A 142 -4.14 3.35 -0.79
N ILE A 143 -4.75 2.87 0.28
CA ILE A 143 -4.93 3.58 1.54
C ILE A 143 -4.17 2.82 2.61
N ALA A 144 -3.15 3.44 3.17
CA ALA A 144 -2.39 2.90 4.29
C ALA A 144 -2.88 3.55 5.60
N VAL A 145 -3.32 2.75 6.53
CA VAL A 145 -3.71 3.17 7.88
C VAL A 145 -2.67 2.64 8.85
N VAL A 146 -2.01 3.54 9.57
CA VAL A 146 -0.91 3.19 10.47
C VAL A 146 -1.24 3.55 11.91
N GLY A 147 -0.82 2.71 12.85
CA GLY A 147 -1.00 2.98 14.25
C GLY A 147 -0.38 1.91 15.14
N ARG A 148 0.44 2.35 16.10
CA ARG A 148 1.09 1.42 17.06
C ARG A 148 0.09 0.64 17.92
N GLY A 149 -1.10 1.20 18.18
CA GLY A 149 -2.16 0.57 18.96
C GLY A 149 -2.99 -0.46 18.19
N MET A 150 -2.85 -0.56 16.88
CA MET A 150 -3.72 -1.38 16.03
C MET A 150 -3.62 -2.88 16.35
N LYS A 151 -2.43 -3.35 16.69
CA LYS A 151 -2.17 -4.76 17.03
C LYS A 151 -2.94 -5.24 18.26
N SER A 152 -3.16 -4.37 19.23
CA SER A 152 -3.76 -4.70 20.53
C SER A 152 -5.20 -4.19 20.72
N THR A 153 -5.67 -3.32 19.82
CA THR A 153 -7.01 -2.71 19.94
C THR A 153 -8.02 -3.44 19.08
N ARG A 154 -9.00 -4.06 19.75
CA ARG A 154 -10.09 -4.76 19.08
C ARG A 154 -11.01 -3.79 18.34
N GLY A 155 -11.53 -4.22 17.19
CA GLY A 155 -12.54 -3.47 16.42
C GLY A 155 -12.00 -2.34 15.55
N THR A 156 -10.67 -2.12 15.47
CA THR A 156 -10.08 -1.06 14.61
C THR A 156 -10.43 -1.25 13.14
N ALA A 157 -10.30 -2.48 12.63
CA ALA A 157 -10.65 -2.81 11.26
C ALA A 157 -12.16 -2.59 10.99
N GLY A 158 -13.04 -3.01 11.91
CA GLY A 158 -14.48 -2.81 11.78
C GLY A 158 -14.88 -1.34 11.65
N ARG A 159 -14.29 -0.46 12.47
CA ARG A 159 -14.52 0.99 12.39
C ARG A 159 -14.07 1.57 11.06
N LEU A 160 -12.91 1.12 10.58
CA LEU A 160 -12.34 1.56 9.31
C LEU A 160 -13.21 1.14 8.13
N PHE A 161 -13.63 -0.14 8.07
CA PHE A 161 -14.52 -0.62 7.01
C PHE A 161 -15.89 0.02 7.05
N SER A 162 -16.44 0.29 8.24
CA SER A 162 -17.66 1.07 8.36
C SER A 162 -17.53 2.47 7.76
N ALA A 163 -16.41 3.14 8.00
CA ALA A 163 -16.16 4.47 7.43
C ALA A 163 -16.04 4.43 5.89
N LEU A 164 -15.36 3.40 5.34
CA LEU A 164 -15.24 3.20 3.89
C LEU A 164 -16.61 2.88 3.25
N ALA A 165 -17.41 2.04 3.90
CA ALA A 165 -18.75 1.70 3.45
C ALA A 165 -19.66 2.94 3.41
N HIS A 166 -19.65 3.78 4.47
CA HIS A 166 -20.41 5.03 4.50
C HIS A 166 -19.94 6.04 3.42
N ALA A 167 -18.67 5.96 3.04
CA ALA A 167 -18.11 6.76 1.93
C ALA A 167 -18.35 6.13 0.55
N HIS A 168 -19.12 5.03 0.48
CA HIS A 168 -19.37 4.27 -0.75
C HIS A 168 -18.10 3.85 -1.49
N ILE A 169 -17.02 3.55 -0.75
CA ILE A 169 -15.76 3.10 -1.32
C ILE A 169 -15.78 1.58 -1.47
N ASN A 170 -15.58 1.11 -2.70
CA ASN A 170 -15.45 -0.31 -2.99
C ASN A 170 -14.04 -0.79 -2.66
N VAL A 171 -13.93 -1.64 -1.64
CA VAL A 171 -12.67 -2.26 -1.21
C VAL A 171 -12.42 -3.51 -2.05
N LYS A 172 -11.28 -3.56 -2.71
CA LYS A 172 -10.85 -4.71 -3.52
C LYS A 172 -10.00 -5.68 -2.72
N MET A 173 -9.13 -5.14 -1.88
CA MET A 173 -8.19 -5.96 -1.13
C MET A 173 -7.78 -5.31 0.17
N ILE A 174 -7.44 -6.15 1.12
CA ILE A 174 -7.01 -5.78 2.46
C ILE A 174 -5.77 -6.59 2.80
N ASP A 175 -4.73 -5.90 3.23
CA ASP A 175 -3.55 -6.51 3.80
C ASP A 175 -3.26 -5.89 5.16
N GLN A 176 -3.03 -6.73 6.18
CA GLN A 176 -2.79 -6.27 7.54
C GLN A 176 -1.45 -6.77 8.06
N GLY A 177 -0.51 -5.86 8.20
CA GLY A 177 0.73 -6.05 8.94
C GLY A 177 0.55 -5.88 10.45
N SER A 178 1.65 -5.86 11.18
CA SER A 178 1.65 -5.75 12.65
C SER A 178 1.29 -4.36 13.17
N SER A 179 1.52 -3.31 12.43
CA SER A 179 1.27 -1.90 12.82
C SER A 179 0.60 -1.06 11.74
N GLU A 180 0.19 -1.70 10.65
CA GLU A 180 -0.41 -1.08 9.49
C GLU A 180 -1.55 -1.93 8.94
N LEU A 181 -2.50 -1.27 8.31
CA LEU A 181 -3.56 -1.88 7.52
C LEU A 181 -3.57 -1.18 6.17
N ASN A 182 -3.31 -1.93 5.12
CA ASN A 182 -3.33 -1.47 3.75
C ASN A 182 -4.64 -1.88 3.09
N ILE A 183 -5.28 -0.94 2.42
CA ILE A 183 -6.56 -1.14 1.74
C ILE A 183 -6.41 -0.69 0.30
N ILE A 184 -6.75 -1.56 -0.61
CA ILE A 184 -6.79 -1.26 -2.03
C ILE A 184 -8.24 -1.11 -2.44
N CYS A 185 -8.56 0.00 -3.08
CA CYS A 185 -9.90 0.35 -3.48
C CYS A 185 -9.94 0.92 -4.90
N LEU A 186 -11.13 0.87 -5.52
CA LEU A 186 -11.38 1.57 -6.77
C LEU A 186 -11.45 3.07 -6.53
N LEU A 187 -10.84 3.84 -7.44
CA LEU A 187 -10.90 5.31 -7.43
C LEU A 187 -12.28 5.86 -7.73
N TYR A 188 -13.03 5.17 -8.58
CA TYR A 188 -14.35 5.55 -9.04
C TYR A 188 -15.30 4.37 -8.81
N THR A 189 -16.19 4.51 -7.87
CA THR A 189 -17.36 3.63 -7.78
C THR A 189 -18.41 4.18 -8.72
N SER A 190 -18.53 3.60 -9.92
CA SER A 190 -19.76 3.78 -10.69
C SER A 190 -20.94 3.27 -9.83
N PRO A 191 -22.05 4.01 -9.74
CA PRO A 191 -23.22 3.48 -9.06
C PRO A 191 -23.59 2.14 -9.72
N SER A 192 -23.82 1.12 -8.89
CA SER A 192 -24.26 -0.18 -9.37
C SER A 192 -25.55 0.01 -10.16
N PRO A 193 -25.72 -0.62 -11.33
CA PRO A 193 -26.98 -0.55 -12.08
C PRO A 193 -28.19 -1.14 -11.35
N ARG A 194 -28.05 -1.50 -10.07
CA ARG A 194 -29.07 -2.16 -9.23
C ARG A 194 -29.44 -1.39 -7.97
N ASP A 195 -28.99 -0.16 -7.81
CA ASP A 195 -29.41 0.74 -6.71
C ASP A 195 -30.49 1.72 -7.17
#